data_245ab3846d394aa7a9e62edb33fef906
#
_entry.id   245ab3846d394aa7a9e62edb33fef906
#
_cell.length_a   1.000
_cell.length_b   1.000
_cell.length_c   1.000
_cell.angle_alpha   90.00
_cell.angle_beta   90.00
_cell.angle_gamma   90.00
#
_symmetry.space_group_name_H-M   'P 1'
#
loop_
_entity.id
_entity.type
_entity.pdbx_description
1 polymer ?
#
loop_
_entity_poly.entity_id
_entity_poly.type
_entity_poly.pdbx_seq_one_letter_code
_entity_poly.pdbx_strand_id
1 'polypeptide(L)'
;AGAVFFSGCNLRCKFCQNGVISQEGYGKPITPRRLRELFEELVEQGAACLDLVTPTHFTDAVLEALGEERWPVPVVWNCGGYESVETLKRLEDRVQVYLPDLKYALTEPAKAYSGAADYPETAKAAILEMFRQTGPYRMENGQLRSGVLIRHLVLPGELENTKAVIDWVAETFRPGEVLFSLMSQYTPQPGAVGKLARKVTKAEY
;
A
#
# COMPACT_ATOMS: atom_id res chain seq x y z
N ALA A 1 15.09 4.55 -1.75
CA ALA A 1 14.14 3.83 -2.57
C ALA A 1 14.06 4.48 -3.95
N GLY A 2 13.93 3.67 -5.01
CA GLY A 2 13.52 4.12 -6.33
C GLY A 2 12.00 4.05 -6.43
N ALA A 3 11.30 5.17 -6.23
CA ALA A 3 9.84 5.19 -6.21
C ALA A 3 9.26 5.56 -7.58
N VAL A 4 8.31 4.76 -8.05
CA VAL A 4 7.52 5.01 -9.25
C VAL A 4 6.04 5.16 -8.85
N PHE A 5 5.49 6.34 -9.06
CA PHE A 5 4.08 6.65 -8.76
C PHE A 5 3.23 6.40 -10.00
N PHE A 6 2.23 5.54 -9.86
CA PHE A 6 1.27 5.26 -10.91
C PHE A 6 0.07 6.20 -10.80
N SER A 7 -0.36 6.75 -11.94
CA SER A 7 -1.50 7.66 -12.03
C SER A 7 -2.82 6.90 -11.93
N GLY A 8 -3.78 7.45 -11.20
CA GLY A 8 -5.03 6.77 -10.90
C GLY A 8 -4.98 5.95 -9.60
N CYS A 9 -6.13 5.46 -9.16
CA CYS A 9 -6.28 4.57 -8.00
C CYS A 9 -7.63 3.87 -8.06
N ASN A 10 -7.69 2.65 -7.56
CA ASN A 10 -8.94 1.88 -7.42
C ASN A 10 -9.79 2.31 -6.20
N LEU A 11 -9.30 3.25 -5.39
CA LEU A 11 -10.01 3.88 -4.28
C LEU A 11 -10.23 5.38 -4.51
N ARG A 12 -11.25 5.94 -3.84
CA ARG A 12 -11.60 7.38 -3.87
C ARG A 12 -11.51 8.00 -2.47
N CYS A 13 -10.36 7.81 -1.80
CA CYS A 13 -10.20 8.29 -0.43
C CYS A 13 -10.28 9.81 -0.35
N LYS A 14 -11.19 10.34 0.48
CA LYS A 14 -11.39 11.78 0.72
C LYS A 14 -10.18 12.46 1.38
N PHE A 15 -9.27 11.67 1.95
CA PHE A 15 -8.05 12.14 2.62
C PHE A 15 -6.77 11.79 1.85
N CYS A 16 -6.87 11.50 0.57
CA CYS A 16 -5.70 11.14 -0.23
C CYS A 16 -4.76 12.33 -0.36
N GLN A 17 -3.52 12.18 0.14
CA GLN A 17 -2.48 13.20 0.04
C GLN A 17 -1.96 13.35 -1.40
N ASN A 18 -2.11 12.29 -2.21
CA ASN A 18 -1.70 12.26 -3.61
C ASN A 18 -2.90 12.43 -4.56
N GLY A 19 -3.90 13.24 -4.18
CA GLY A 19 -5.15 13.40 -4.94
C GLY A 19 -4.94 13.78 -6.40
N VAL A 20 -4.00 14.66 -6.67
CA VAL A 20 -3.64 15.09 -8.03
C VAL A 20 -3.19 13.91 -8.91
N ILE A 21 -2.39 12.98 -8.36
CA ILE A 21 -1.94 11.78 -9.08
C ILE A 21 -3.07 10.75 -9.12
N SER A 22 -3.69 10.45 -7.97
CA SER A 22 -4.60 9.30 -7.82
C SER A 22 -6.02 9.55 -8.30
N GLN A 23 -6.51 10.80 -8.29
CA GLN A 23 -7.91 11.13 -8.62
C GLN A 23 -8.03 12.01 -9.84
N GLU A 24 -7.08 12.95 -10.07
CA GLU A 24 -7.10 13.85 -11.22
C GLU A 24 -6.31 13.28 -12.42
N GLY A 25 -5.62 12.15 -12.21
CA GLY A 25 -4.95 11.43 -13.28
C GLY A 25 -3.65 12.11 -13.78
N TYR A 26 -3.03 12.94 -12.93
CA TYR A 26 -1.75 13.56 -13.29
C TYR A 26 -0.68 12.50 -13.51
N GLY A 27 -0.02 12.54 -14.66
CA GLY A 27 1.05 11.62 -15.02
C GLY A 27 1.43 11.71 -16.49
N LYS A 28 2.46 10.98 -16.87
CA LYS A 28 2.92 10.88 -18.26
C LYS A 28 2.68 9.45 -18.76
N PRO A 29 1.95 9.27 -19.87
CA PRO A 29 1.81 7.94 -20.48
C PRO A 29 3.16 7.39 -20.92
N ILE A 30 3.44 6.15 -20.54
CA ILE A 30 4.65 5.42 -20.96
C ILE A 30 4.28 3.98 -21.34
N THR A 31 5.15 3.34 -22.12
CA THR A 31 5.02 1.92 -22.46
C THR A 31 5.62 1.04 -21.35
N PRO A 32 5.26 -0.25 -21.27
CA PRO A 32 5.93 -1.21 -20.37
C PRO A 32 7.45 -1.26 -20.59
N ARG A 33 7.91 -1.18 -21.82
CA ARG A 33 9.33 -1.07 -22.15
C ARG A 33 9.98 0.14 -21.48
N ARG A 34 9.34 1.33 -21.56
CA ARG A 34 9.89 2.53 -20.90
C ARG A 34 9.84 2.42 -19.39
N LEU A 35 8.82 1.75 -18.84
CA LEU A 35 8.75 1.47 -17.41
C LEU A 35 9.90 0.58 -16.96
N ARG A 36 10.26 -0.45 -17.74
CA ARG A 36 11.43 -1.28 -17.49
C ARG A 36 12.73 -0.48 -17.50
N GLU A 37 12.93 0.35 -18.52
CA GLU A 37 14.10 1.24 -18.61
C GLU A 37 14.22 2.14 -17.37
N LEU A 38 13.08 2.66 -16.85
CA LEU A 38 13.06 3.43 -15.59
C LEU A 38 13.48 2.60 -14.38
N PHE A 39 13.08 1.33 -14.30
CA PHE A 39 13.53 0.45 -13.23
C PHE A 39 15.04 0.22 -13.28
N GLU A 40 15.59 0.00 -14.47
CA GLU A 40 17.03 -0.15 -14.71
C GLU A 40 17.79 1.11 -14.31
N GLU A 41 17.34 2.30 -14.75
CA GLU A 41 17.89 3.60 -14.38
C GLU A 41 17.91 3.82 -12.85
N LEU A 42 16.82 3.46 -12.14
CA LEU A 42 16.75 3.59 -10.68
C LEU A 42 17.75 2.67 -9.98
N VAL A 43 17.89 1.43 -10.45
CA VAL A 43 18.87 0.47 -9.91
C VAL A 43 20.30 0.97 -10.15
N GLU A 44 20.61 1.47 -11.36
CA GLU A 44 21.93 2.05 -11.70
C GLU A 44 22.25 3.27 -10.84
N GLN A 45 21.25 4.06 -10.45
CA GLN A 45 21.40 5.19 -9.53
C GLN A 45 21.54 4.75 -8.05
N GLY A 46 21.60 3.44 -7.78
CA GLY A 46 21.81 2.91 -6.43
C GLY A 46 20.53 2.81 -5.59
N ALA A 47 19.37 2.72 -6.20
CA ALA A 47 18.14 2.47 -5.45
C ALA A 47 18.21 1.15 -4.69
N ALA A 48 17.89 1.16 -3.40
CA ALA A 48 17.90 -0.03 -2.54
C ALA A 48 16.65 -0.92 -2.72
N CYS A 49 15.61 -0.42 -3.40
CA CYS A 49 14.40 -1.14 -3.80
C CYS A 49 13.70 -0.40 -4.94
N LEU A 50 12.86 -1.10 -5.69
CA LEU A 50 11.89 -0.52 -6.63
C LEU A 50 10.55 -0.41 -5.90
N ASP A 51 10.15 0.79 -5.49
CA ASP A 51 8.90 1.06 -4.77
C ASP A 51 7.81 1.47 -5.76
N LEU A 52 6.90 0.54 -6.06
CA LEU A 52 5.80 0.72 -7.00
C LEU A 52 4.59 1.25 -6.23
N VAL A 53 4.33 2.56 -6.33
CA VAL A 53 3.28 3.23 -5.56
C VAL A 53 1.96 3.26 -6.32
N THR A 54 0.96 2.58 -5.78
CA THR A 54 -0.40 2.44 -6.35
C THR A 54 -0.42 1.77 -7.75
N PRO A 55 0.25 0.61 -7.93
CA PRO A 55 0.40 -0.03 -9.23
C PRO A 55 -0.78 -0.92 -9.64
N THR A 56 -1.74 -1.18 -8.75
CA THR A 56 -2.81 -2.20 -8.85
C THR A 56 -3.50 -2.25 -10.20
N HIS A 57 -3.93 -1.11 -10.72
CA HIS A 57 -4.68 -1.02 -11.97
C HIS A 57 -3.79 -1.08 -13.23
N PHE A 58 -2.46 -1.16 -13.06
CA PHE A 58 -1.47 -1.37 -14.11
C PHE A 58 -0.72 -2.71 -13.97
N THR A 59 -1.30 -3.68 -13.26
CA THR A 59 -0.64 -4.97 -12.99
C THR A 59 -0.07 -5.63 -14.23
N ASP A 60 -0.80 -5.65 -15.36
CA ASP A 60 -0.32 -6.28 -16.60
C ASP A 60 0.94 -5.57 -17.13
N ALA A 61 0.92 -4.26 -17.22
CA ALA A 61 2.05 -3.45 -17.68
C ALA A 61 3.26 -3.55 -16.74
N VAL A 62 3.02 -3.65 -15.43
CA VAL A 62 4.08 -3.85 -14.44
C VAL A 62 4.70 -5.22 -14.58
N LEU A 63 3.91 -6.29 -14.72
CA LEU A 63 4.43 -7.65 -14.92
C LEU A 63 5.24 -7.75 -16.22
N GLU A 64 4.78 -7.14 -17.30
CA GLU A 64 5.53 -7.06 -18.56
C GLU A 64 6.86 -6.31 -18.36
N ALA A 65 6.86 -5.19 -17.65
CA ALA A 65 8.06 -4.40 -17.39
C ALA A 65 9.06 -5.12 -16.46
N LEU A 66 8.57 -5.84 -15.44
CA LEU A 66 9.42 -6.62 -14.55
C LEU A 66 10.08 -7.80 -15.25
N GLY A 67 9.41 -8.39 -16.24
CA GLY A 67 9.91 -9.59 -16.94
C GLY A 67 9.91 -10.81 -16.02
N GLU A 68 10.65 -11.85 -16.41
CA GLU A 68 10.74 -13.11 -15.64
C GLU A 68 11.98 -13.19 -14.75
N GLU A 69 12.95 -12.35 -15.00
CA GLU A 69 14.19 -12.30 -14.23
C GLU A 69 14.01 -11.67 -12.85
N ARG A 70 14.87 -12.08 -11.93
CA ARG A 70 14.93 -11.50 -10.60
C ARG A 70 15.74 -10.21 -10.62
N TRP A 71 15.15 -9.14 -10.12
CA TRP A 71 15.82 -7.85 -9.96
C TRP A 71 16.88 -7.89 -8.85
N PRO A 72 17.99 -7.13 -8.96
CA PRO A 72 19.06 -7.10 -7.96
C PRO A 72 18.64 -6.45 -6.64
N VAL A 73 17.52 -5.76 -6.62
CA VAL A 73 16.92 -5.12 -5.45
C VAL A 73 15.49 -5.60 -5.27
N PRO A 74 14.93 -5.58 -4.05
CA PRO A 74 13.54 -5.97 -3.83
C PRO A 74 12.56 -5.08 -4.61
N VAL A 75 11.56 -5.72 -5.23
CA VAL A 75 10.38 -5.05 -5.75
C VAL A 75 9.37 -4.90 -4.63
N VAL A 76 8.92 -3.68 -4.38
CA VAL A 76 7.95 -3.32 -3.34
C VAL A 76 6.61 -2.98 -3.99
N TRP A 77 5.55 -3.69 -3.62
CA TRP A 77 4.17 -3.40 -4.03
C TRP A 77 3.50 -2.54 -2.97
N ASN A 78 3.52 -1.23 -3.18
CA ASN A 78 3.01 -0.23 -2.26
C ASN A 78 1.59 0.16 -2.67
N CYS A 79 0.59 -0.37 -1.98
CA CYS A 79 -0.80 -0.31 -2.41
C CYS A 79 -1.76 0.13 -1.31
N GLY A 80 -2.99 0.46 -1.72
CA GLY A 80 -4.06 0.84 -0.82
C GLY A 80 -4.66 -0.32 0.00
N GLY A 81 -4.19 -1.56 -0.19
CA GLY A 81 -4.72 -2.77 0.43
C GLY A 81 -5.98 -3.31 -0.25
N TYR A 82 -6.59 -2.57 -1.14
CA TYR A 82 -7.82 -2.96 -1.86
C TYR A 82 -7.46 -3.74 -3.14
N GLU A 83 -6.93 -4.95 -2.92
CA GLU A 83 -6.40 -5.83 -3.96
C GLU A 83 -7.26 -7.10 -4.08
N SER A 84 -7.46 -7.61 -5.30
CA SER A 84 -8.02 -8.95 -5.44
C SER A 84 -6.95 -10.02 -5.20
N VAL A 85 -7.31 -11.09 -4.52
CA VAL A 85 -6.44 -12.25 -4.30
C VAL A 85 -5.95 -12.84 -5.64
N GLU A 86 -6.79 -12.83 -6.67
CA GLU A 86 -6.45 -13.30 -8.01
C GLU A 86 -5.31 -12.45 -8.62
N THR A 87 -5.40 -11.13 -8.53
CA THR A 87 -4.34 -10.22 -8.98
C THR A 87 -3.04 -10.47 -8.22
N LEU A 88 -3.12 -10.63 -6.90
CA LEU A 88 -1.94 -10.88 -6.07
C LEU A 88 -1.25 -12.20 -6.42
N LYS A 89 -1.98 -13.27 -6.72
CA LYS A 89 -1.40 -14.54 -7.16
C LYS A 89 -0.56 -14.40 -8.42
N ARG A 90 -0.86 -13.47 -9.30
CA ARG A 90 -0.06 -13.17 -10.49
C ARG A 90 1.26 -12.48 -10.19
N LEU A 91 1.38 -11.87 -9.01
CA LEU A 91 2.58 -11.18 -8.53
C LEU A 91 3.54 -12.11 -7.78
N GLU A 92 3.13 -13.36 -7.52
CA GLU A 92 3.95 -14.34 -6.82
C GLU A 92 5.33 -14.49 -7.49
N ASP A 93 6.39 -14.56 -6.70
CA ASP A 93 7.79 -14.58 -7.11
C ASP A 93 8.32 -13.28 -7.78
N ARG A 94 7.45 -12.34 -8.16
CA ARG A 94 7.83 -11.05 -8.77
C ARG A 94 8.01 -9.95 -7.74
N VAL A 95 7.23 -9.99 -6.66
CA VAL A 95 7.22 -9.01 -5.58
C VAL A 95 7.79 -9.65 -4.31
N GLN A 96 8.78 -9.01 -3.71
CA GLN A 96 9.40 -9.48 -2.48
C GLN A 96 8.86 -8.80 -1.24
N VAL A 97 8.39 -7.56 -1.36
CA VAL A 97 7.86 -6.78 -0.23
C VAL A 97 6.48 -6.25 -0.59
N TYR A 98 5.51 -6.57 0.24
CA TYR A 98 4.20 -5.96 0.17
C TYR A 98 4.07 -4.86 1.22
N LEU A 99 3.60 -3.68 0.78
CA LEU A 99 3.43 -2.50 1.62
C LEU A 99 1.96 -2.03 1.55
N PRO A 100 1.01 -2.87 2.03
CA PRO A 100 -0.41 -2.52 2.00
C PRO A 100 -0.78 -1.51 3.08
N ASP A 101 -1.72 -0.62 2.77
CA ASP A 101 -2.47 0.07 3.80
C ASP A 101 -3.62 -0.83 4.28
N LEU A 102 -3.81 -0.95 5.58
CA LEU A 102 -5.06 -1.42 6.19
C LEU A 102 -5.79 -0.19 6.75
N LYS A 103 -6.54 0.48 5.86
CA LYS A 103 -7.17 1.77 6.17
C LYS A 103 -8.34 1.62 7.13
N TYR A 104 -9.11 0.53 6.97
CA TYR A 104 -10.31 0.28 7.73
C TYR A 104 -10.45 -1.20 8.08
N ALA A 105 -10.88 -1.47 9.31
CA ALA A 105 -11.41 -2.76 9.74
C ALA A 105 -12.93 -2.74 9.88
N LEU A 106 -13.55 -1.53 9.81
CA LEU A 106 -14.99 -1.32 9.91
C LEU A 106 -15.56 -0.80 8.58
N THR A 107 -16.77 -1.27 8.24
CA THR A 107 -17.47 -0.94 6.99
C THR A 107 -17.88 0.54 6.90
N GLU A 108 -18.34 1.13 8.00
CA GLU A 108 -18.88 2.50 7.97
C GLU A 108 -17.82 3.55 7.58
N PRO A 109 -16.62 3.60 8.22
CA PRO A 109 -15.58 4.53 7.78
C PRO A 109 -15.07 4.21 6.37
N ALA A 110 -15.00 2.93 5.97
CA ALA A 110 -14.60 2.53 4.62
C ALA A 110 -15.55 3.10 3.56
N LYS A 111 -16.84 2.93 3.75
CA LYS A 111 -17.89 3.50 2.90
C LYS A 111 -17.88 5.03 2.92
N ALA A 112 -17.80 5.62 4.11
CA ALA A 112 -17.88 7.08 4.28
C ALA A 112 -16.70 7.82 3.65
N TYR A 113 -15.49 7.29 3.77
CA TYR A 113 -14.26 8.02 3.40
C TYR A 113 -13.60 7.53 2.10
N SER A 114 -13.87 6.31 1.65
CA SER A 114 -13.28 5.76 0.42
C SER A 114 -14.30 5.21 -0.57
N GLY A 115 -15.59 5.18 -0.21
CA GLY A 115 -16.66 4.68 -1.08
C GLY A 115 -16.68 3.15 -1.27
N ALA A 116 -15.91 2.40 -0.49
CA ALA A 116 -15.71 0.97 -0.61
C ALA A 116 -16.17 0.25 0.67
N ALA A 117 -17.45 -0.14 0.72
CA ALA A 117 -18.03 -0.79 1.91
C ALA A 117 -17.44 -2.18 2.19
N ASP A 118 -16.94 -2.85 1.17
CA ASP A 118 -16.33 -4.17 1.20
C ASP A 118 -14.80 -4.13 1.44
N TYR A 119 -14.24 -2.92 1.62
CA TYR A 119 -12.80 -2.74 1.85
C TYR A 119 -12.24 -3.61 2.98
N PRO A 120 -12.87 -3.68 4.18
CA PRO A 120 -12.30 -4.45 5.28
C PRO A 120 -12.03 -5.92 4.93
N GLU A 121 -13.00 -6.58 4.31
CA GLU A 121 -12.89 -7.99 3.95
C GLU A 121 -11.91 -8.19 2.80
N THR A 122 -11.97 -7.33 1.79
CA THR A 122 -11.04 -7.35 0.65
C THR A 122 -9.60 -7.15 1.09
N ALA A 123 -9.34 -6.14 1.93
CA ALA A 123 -7.98 -5.83 2.40
C ALA A 123 -7.41 -6.92 3.31
N LYS A 124 -8.22 -7.50 4.20
CA LYS A 124 -7.81 -8.62 5.05
C LYS A 124 -7.43 -9.84 4.21
N ALA A 125 -8.26 -10.21 3.23
CA ALA A 125 -7.96 -11.32 2.32
C ALA A 125 -6.70 -11.06 1.50
N ALA A 126 -6.51 -9.83 1.00
CA ALA A 126 -5.32 -9.42 0.28
C ALA A 126 -4.04 -9.54 1.14
N ILE A 127 -4.07 -9.04 2.38
CA ILE A 127 -2.91 -9.09 3.29
C ILE A 127 -2.55 -10.53 3.64
N LEU A 128 -3.53 -11.40 3.85
CA LEU A 128 -3.29 -12.84 4.07
C LEU A 128 -2.61 -13.51 2.88
N GLU A 129 -3.05 -13.18 1.66
CA GLU A 129 -2.41 -13.69 0.44
C GLU A 129 -0.98 -13.15 0.28
N MET A 130 -0.75 -11.86 0.54
CA MET A 130 0.59 -11.26 0.54
C MET A 130 1.53 -11.97 1.53
N PHE A 131 1.03 -12.26 2.74
CA PHE A 131 1.79 -13.00 3.74
C PHE A 131 2.02 -14.48 3.33
N ARG A 132 1.04 -15.13 2.72
CA ARG A 132 1.22 -16.48 2.16
C ARG A 132 2.39 -16.54 1.17
N GLN A 133 2.53 -15.53 0.32
CA GLN A 133 3.59 -15.47 -0.71
C GLN A 133 4.97 -15.20 -0.12
N THR A 134 5.07 -14.31 0.87
CA THR A 134 6.37 -13.83 1.37
C THR A 134 6.83 -14.50 2.66
N GLY A 135 5.89 -15.05 3.45
CA GLY A 135 6.16 -15.55 4.79
C GLY A 135 6.59 -14.45 5.77
N PRO A 136 7.20 -14.81 6.90
CA PRO A 136 7.72 -13.86 7.88
C PRO A 136 8.74 -12.91 7.26
N TYR A 137 8.71 -11.63 7.68
CA TYR A 137 9.60 -10.63 7.13
C TYR A 137 11.08 -10.94 7.40
N ARG A 138 11.93 -10.53 6.46
CA ARG A 138 13.39 -10.65 6.59
C ARG A 138 14.05 -9.31 6.41
N MET A 139 14.91 -8.96 7.37
CA MET A 139 15.74 -7.76 7.36
C MET A 139 17.20 -8.15 7.11
N GLU A 140 17.89 -7.42 6.24
CA GLU A 140 19.33 -7.55 6.01
C GLU A 140 19.96 -6.15 5.98
N ASN A 141 20.94 -5.91 6.82
CA ASN A 141 21.64 -4.61 6.90
C ASN A 141 20.69 -3.41 7.10
N GLY A 142 19.63 -3.58 7.92
CA GLY A 142 18.61 -2.56 8.16
C GLY A 142 17.61 -2.34 7.02
N GLN A 143 17.63 -3.18 5.99
CA GLN A 143 16.70 -3.12 4.85
C GLN A 143 15.75 -4.30 4.86
N LEU A 144 14.47 -4.04 4.60
CA LEU A 144 13.45 -5.07 4.41
C LEU A 144 13.68 -5.75 3.04
N ARG A 145 13.99 -7.05 3.06
CA ARG A 145 14.27 -7.85 1.86
C ARG A 145 13.09 -8.64 1.38
N SER A 146 12.24 -9.10 2.28
CA SER A 146 10.97 -9.75 1.96
C SER A 146 9.99 -9.64 3.12
N GLY A 147 8.70 -9.76 2.84
CA GLY A 147 7.65 -9.77 3.85
C GLY A 147 6.59 -8.73 3.63
N VAL A 148 5.72 -8.58 4.63
CA VAL A 148 4.61 -7.63 4.63
C VAL A 148 4.85 -6.56 5.69
N LEU A 149 4.75 -5.28 5.29
CA LEU A 149 4.69 -4.13 6.19
C LEU A 149 3.30 -3.49 6.06
N ILE A 150 2.43 -3.79 7.01
CA ILE A 150 1.08 -3.25 7.07
C ILE A 150 1.14 -1.82 7.62
N ARG A 151 0.50 -0.87 6.93
CA ARG A 151 0.41 0.52 7.39
C ARG A 151 -1.02 0.86 7.77
N HIS A 152 -1.19 1.58 8.86
CA HIS A 152 -2.48 2.18 9.23
C HIS A 152 -2.31 3.65 9.58
N LEU A 153 -3.07 4.52 8.89
CA LEU A 153 -3.15 5.94 9.21
C LEU A 153 -4.33 6.18 10.13
N VAL A 154 -4.05 6.62 11.35
CA VAL A 154 -5.08 7.05 12.30
C VAL A 154 -5.83 8.25 11.72
N LEU A 155 -7.15 8.14 11.63
CA LEU A 155 -8.01 9.23 11.20
C LEU A 155 -8.68 9.89 12.41
N PRO A 156 -8.84 11.22 12.39
CA PRO A 156 -9.43 11.95 13.51
C PRO A 156 -10.89 11.50 13.74
N GLY A 157 -11.20 11.15 14.99
CA GLY A 157 -12.52 10.67 15.40
C GLY A 157 -12.87 9.24 14.99
N GLU A 158 -11.88 8.45 14.49
CA GLU A 158 -12.08 7.06 14.08
C GLU A 158 -11.24 6.08 14.93
N LEU A 159 -11.15 6.34 16.25
CA LEU A 159 -10.36 5.52 17.16
C LEU A 159 -10.83 4.07 17.22
N GLU A 160 -12.13 3.82 17.16
CA GLU A 160 -12.68 2.46 17.17
C GLU A 160 -12.28 1.66 15.91
N ASN A 161 -12.18 2.33 14.75
CA ASN A 161 -11.63 1.72 13.55
C ASN A 161 -10.14 1.39 13.73
N THR A 162 -9.37 2.30 14.31
CA THR A 162 -7.95 2.07 14.58
C THR A 162 -7.74 0.89 15.55
N LYS A 163 -8.52 0.80 16.63
CA LYS A 163 -8.49 -0.33 17.54
C LYS A 163 -8.80 -1.64 16.82
N ALA A 164 -9.89 -1.67 16.05
CA ALA A 164 -10.27 -2.85 15.28
C ALA A 164 -9.20 -3.30 14.27
N VAL A 165 -8.44 -2.35 13.69
CA VAL A 165 -7.28 -2.66 12.82
C VAL A 165 -6.16 -3.30 13.63
N ILE A 166 -5.82 -2.72 14.79
CA ILE A 166 -4.76 -3.25 15.66
C ILE A 166 -5.11 -4.64 16.16
N ASP A 167 -6.34 -4.82 16.64
CA ASP A 167 -6.84 -6.11 17.15
C ASP A 167 -6.76 -7.18 16.07
N TRP A 168 -7.24 -6.87 14.85
CA TRP A 168 -7.17 -7.82 13.74
C TRP A 168 -5.72 -8.22 13.40
N VAL A 169 -4.77 -7.28 13.38
CA VAL A 169 -3.36 -7.59 13.11
C VAL A 169 -2.78 -8.46 14.22
N ALA A 170 -3.07 -8.15 15.50
CA ALA A 170 -2.57 -8.88 16.66
C ALA A 170 -3.15 -10.29 16.77
N GLU A 171 -4.41 -10.49 16.37
CA GLU A 171 -5.09 -11.81 16.37
C GLU A 171 -4.65 -12.67 15.19
N THR A 172 -4.28 -12.06 14.06
CA THR A 172 -3.98 -12.75 12.80
C THR A 172 -2.51 -13.19 12.72
N PHE A 173 -1.58 -12.35 13.19
CA PHE A 173 -0.15 -12.58 13.02
C PHE A 173 0.57 -12.70 14.37
N ARG A 174 1.55 -13.60 14.42
CA ARG A 174 2.44 -13.71 15.57
C ARG A 174 3.51 -12.62 15.55
N PRO A 175 4.06 -12.23 16.69
CA PRO A 175 5.21 -11.34 16.75
C PRO A 175 6.35 -11.84 15.84
N GLY A 176 6.87 -10.98 14.98
CA GLY A 176 7.94 -11.31 14.03
C GLY A 176 7.46 -11.83 12.66
N GLU A 177 6.16 -11.98 12.42
CA GLU A 177 5.64 -12.40 11.10
C GLU A 177 5.45 -11.22 10.15
N VAL A 178 4.90 -10.12 10.62
CA VAL A 178 4.70 -8.89 9.83
C VAL A 178 5.24 -7.67 10.55
N LEU A 179 5.56 -6.63 9.79
CA LEU A 179 5.80 -5.31 10.34
C LEU A 179 4.49 -4.52 10.35
N PHE A 180 4.26 -3.74 11.39
CA PHE A 180 3.08 -2.88 11.50
C PHE A 180 3.50 -1.44 11.77
N SER A 181 3.06 -0.51 10.92
CA SER A 181 3.32 0.92 11.04
C SER A 181 2.02 1.67 11.36
N LEU A 182 1.84 2.04 12.62
CA LEU A 182 0.78 2.93 13.05
C LEU A 182 1.23 4.38 12.83
N MET A 183 0.47 5.13 12.04
CA MET A 183 0.84 6.47 11.59
C MET A 183 -0.16 7.51 12.11
N SER A 184 0.32 8.60 12.72
CA SER A 184 -0.50 9.69 13.25
C SER A 184 -0.40 10.99 12.45
N GLN A 185 0.36 11.01 11.37
CA GLN A 185 0.66 12.22 10.58
C GLN A 185 -0.47 12.63 9.62
N TYR A 186 -1.73 12.36 9.98
CA TYR A 186 -2.85 12.82 9.18
C TYR A 186 -2.84 14.36 9.03
N THR A 187 -2.99 14.81 7.79
CA THR A 187 -3.14 16.22 7.45
C THR A 187 -4.45 16.44 6.71
N PRO A 188 -5.33 17.35 7.18
CA PRO A 188 -6.55 17.69 6.48
C PRO A 188 -6.27 18.12 5.04
N GLN A 189 -7.03 17.59 4.10
CA GLN A 189 -6.96 18.00 2.69
C GLN A 189 -7.80 19.25 2.45
N PRO A 190 -7.50 20.07 1.43
CA PRO A 190 -8.34 21.19 1.05
C PRO A 190 -9.80 20.74 0.84
N GLY A 191 -10.74 21.48 1.46
CA GLY A 191 -12.16 21.12 1.38
C GLY A 191 -12.62 19.99 2.32
N ALA A 192 -11.74 19.46 3.17
CA ALA A 192 -12.12 18.47 4.18
C ALA A 192 -13.18 19.01 5.14
N VAL A 193 -14.18 18.21 5.45
CA VAL A 193 -15.31 18.57 6.32
C VAL A 193 -15.46 17.56 7.47
N GLY A 194 -16.19 17.95 8.52
CA GLY A 194 -16.50 17.11 9.67
C GLY A 194 -15.22 16.65 10.39
N LYS A 195 -15.14 15.36 10.74
CA LYS A 195 -13.98 14.79 11.46
C LYS A 195 -12.67 15.00 10.71
N LEU A 196 -12.69 14.91 9.38
CA LEU A 196 -11.49 15.04 8.54
C LEU A 196 -10.96 16.49 8.42
N ALA A 197 -11.67 17.49 8.94
CA ALA A 197 -11.23 18.90 8.88
C ALA A 197 -10.18 19.26 9.94
N ARG A 198 -9.82 18.36 10.85
CA ARG A 198 -8.84 18.58 11.92
C ARG A 198 -7.74 17.50 11.93
N LYS A 199 -6.65 17.79 12.58
CA LYS A 199 -5.59 16.79 12.84
C LYS A 199 -6.03 15.78 13.91
N VAL A 200 -5.34 14.65 13.97
CA VAL A 200 -5.40 13.70 15.08
C VAL A 200 -4.90 14.38 16.35
N THR A 201 -5.57 14.16 17.46
CA THR A 201 -5.17 14.64 18.77
C THR A 201 -4.22 13.65 19.46
N LYS A 202 -3.50 14.12 20.50
CA LYS A 202 -2.63 13.22 21.31
C LYS A 202 -3.42 12.13 22.03
N ALA A 203 -4.70 12.34 22.30
CA ALA A 203 -5.55 11.36 22.97
C ALA A 203 -6.08 10.28 21.99
N GLU A 204 -6.00 10.54 20.68
CA GLU A 204 -6.41 9.59 19.61
C GLU A 204 -5.23 8.75 19.10
N TYR A 205 -4.01 9.05 19.50
CA TYR A 205 -2.78 8.32 19.17
C TYR A 205 -2.09 7.82 20.44
#